data_68e44efc88a3b79b74528d3884c4c76f
#
_entry.id   68e44efc88a3b79b74528d3884c4c76f
#
_cell.length_a   1.000
_cell.length_b   1.000
_cell.length_c   1.000
_cell.angle_alpha   90.00
_cell.angle_beta   90.00
_cell.angle_gamma   90.00
#
_symmetry.space_group_name_H-M   'P 1'
#
loop_
_entity.id
_entity.type
_entity.pdbx_description
1 polymer ?
#
loop_
_entity_poly.entity_id
_entity_poly.type
_entity_poly.pdbx_seq_one_letter_code
_entity_poly.pdbx_strand_id
1 'polypeptide(L)'
;MRFVTRILAGAGVAALLAIGAPVAANAATAPAATTSTATDPYFHDSWGPYFSSNHKSEAEGEVTVHKKSYKQWYWKKYYKVVKKCWWKDGKKHCKWVKTWHKKKVWKWAHEYPFTVDSKLTNHKWWGKHRFSCAWETFKVVNFDDSVYYKSFKNCDKHSKYYSFSGKDAKSISVQVSRGNHHEPKGYFGGWQHVYSQA
;
A
#
# COMPACT_ATOMS: atom_id res chain seq x y z
N MET A 1 -37.44 -10.54 11.42
CA MET A 1 -37.40 -11.61 10.40
C MET A 1 -36.12 -12.44 10.63
N ARG A 2 -36.30 -13.70 10.93
CA ARG A 2 -35.23 -14.65 11.23
C ARG A 2 -34.92 -15.44 9.96
N PHE A 3 -33.68 -15.41 9.49
CA PHE A 3 -33.18 -16.30 8.44
C PHE A 3 -32.30 -17.37 9.07
N VAL A 4 -32.76 -18.61 8.98
CA VAL A 4 -32.07 -19.83 9.39
C VAL A 4 -31.33 -20.35 8.15
N THR A 5 -30.02 -20.47 8.21
CA THR A 5 -29.22 -21.12 7.15
C THR A 5 -28.85 -22.53 7.61
N ARG A 6 -29.30 -23.51 6.85
CA ARG A 6 -29.06 -24.95 7.06
C ARG A 6 -27.67 -25.34 6.56
N ILE A 7 -26.97 -26.07 7.42
CA ILE A 7 -25.73 -26.77 7.10
C ILE A 7 -26.09 -28.14 6.54
N LEU A 8 -25.54 -28.49 5.37
CA LEU A 8 -25.59 -29.85 4.84
C LEU A 8 -24.21 -30.48 4.98
N ALA A 9 -24.11 -31.46 5.83
CA ALA A 9 -22.99 -32.40 5.92
C ALA A 9 -23.23 -33.54 4.95
N GLY A 10 -22.25 -33.83 4.09
CA GLY A 10 -22.23 -34.97 3.19
C GLY A 10 -20.93 -35.76 3.38
N ALA A 11 -21.02 -36.86 4.13
CA ALA A 11 -19.99 -37.86 4.19
C ALA A 11 -20.25 -38.93 3.10
N GLY A 12 -19.26 -39.25 2.32
CA GLY A 12 -19.29 -40.30 1.32
C GLY A 12 -17.96 -41.01 1.21
N VAL A 13 -17.83 -42.14 1.91
CA VAL A 13 -16.74 -43.11 1.76
C VAL A 13 -17.14 -44.12 0.69
N ALA A 14 -16.32 -44.28 -0.35
CA ALA A 14 -16.37 -45.46 -1.21
C ALA A 14 -14.95 -45.87 -1.60
N ALA A 15 -14.54 -47.02 -1.04
CA ALA A 15 -13.35 -47.74 -1.41
C ALA A 15 -13.69 -48.63 -2.64
N LEU A 16 -12.90 -48.57 -3.70
CA LEU A 16 -12.88 -49.57 -4.76
C LEU A 16 -11.42 -49.88 -5.13
N LEU A 17 -11.05 -51.11 -4.85
CA LEU A 17 -9.86 -51.81 -5.33
C LEU A 17 -10.04 -52.13 -6.82
N ALA A 18 -9.11 -51.72 -7.67
CA ALA A 18 -9.00 -52.23 -9.02
C ALA A 18 -7.51 -52.43 -9.41
N ILE A 19 -7.26 -53.62 -9.88
CA ILE A 19 -6.03 -54.31 -10.22
C ILE A 19 -5.45 -53.71 -11.52
N GLY A 20 -4.15 -53.53 -11.54
CA GLY A 20 -3.11 -53.55 -12.54
C GLY A 20 -3.41 -53.26 -14.01
N ALA A 21 -2.72 -52.22 -14.54
CA ALA A 21 -2.09 -52.16 -15.84
C ALA A 21 -0.95 -51.13 -15.80
N PRO A 22 0.19 -51.37 -16.43
CA PRO A 22 1.27 -50.39 -16.52
C PRO A 22 0.89 -49.33 -17.54
N VAL A 23 0.43 -48.18 -17.04
CA VAL A 23 0.22 -47.01 -17.88
C VAL A 23 1.54 -46.27 -17.97
N ALA A 24 2.02 -46.09 -19.19
CA ALA A 24 3.17 -45.26 -19.51
C ALA A 24 3.07 -43.90 -18.82
N ALA A 25 4.06 -43.55 -18.03
CA ALA A 25 4.19 -42.28 -17.37
C ALA A 25 4.35 -41.17 -18.43
N ASN A 26 3.25 -40.52 -18.81
CA ASN A 26 3.33 -39.21 -19.40
C ASN A 26 3.78 -38.26 -18.27
N ALA A 27 5.05 -37.91 -18.32
CA ALA A 27 5.57 -36.82 -17.51
C ALA A 27 4.78 -35.54 -17.88
N ALA A 28 3.73 -35.26 -17.11
CA ALA A 28 3.09 -33.96 -17.14
C ALA A 28 4.16 -32.95 -16.69
N THR A 29 4.65 -32.18 -17.66
CA THR A 29 5.50 -31.01 -17.39
C THR A 29 4.71 -30.11 -16.46
N ALA A 30 5.08 -30.11 -15.18
CA ALA A 30 4.54 -29.15 -14.22
C ALA A 30 4.79 -27.75 -14.79
N PRO A 31 3.78 -26.87 -14.81
CA PRO A 31 4.03 -25.49 -15.22
C PRO A 31 5.15 -24.95 -14.34
N ALA A 32 6.21 -24.45 -14.97
CA ALA A 32 7.32 -23.82 -14.29
C ALA A 32 6.71 -22.76 -13.35
N ALA A 33 6.89 -22.98 -12.06
CA ALA A 33 6.57 -21.96 -11.08
C ALA A 33 7.33 -20.71 -11.53
N THR A 34 6.59 -19.69 -11.95
CA THR A 34 7.14 -18.36 -12.16
C THR A 34 7.65 -17.92 -10.81
N THR A 35 8.93 -18.14 -10.57
CA THR A 35 9.66 -17.49 -9.48
C THR A 35 9.51 -16.00 -9.72
N SER A 36 8.60 -15.37 -8.98
CA SER A 36 8.60 -13.92 -8.84
C SER A 36 9.97 -13.60 -8.23
N THR A 37 10.89 -13.12 -9.05
CA THR A 37 12.11 -12.51 -8.55
C THR A 37 11.66 -11.40 -7.60
N ALA A 38 11.82 -11.64 -6.30
CA ALA A 38 11.64 -10.61 -5.30
C ALA A 38 12.59 -9.47 -5.69
N THR A 39 12.02 -8.40 -6.22
CA THR A 39 12.80 -7.21 -6.54
C THR A 39 13.24 -6.66 -5.19
N ASP A 40 14.55 -6.47 -5.00
CA ASP A 40 15.07 -5.88 -3.78
C ASP A 40 14.28 -4.60 -3.44
N PRO A 41 13.92 -4.39 -2.17
CA PRO A 41 13.17 -3.22 -1.77
C PRO A 41 14.00 -1.97 -2.09
N TYR A 42 13.35 -0.92 -2.56
CA TYR A 42 13.97 0.39 -2.77
C TYR A 42 14.49 0.97 -1.45
N PHE A 43 13.78 0.68 -0.36
CA PHE A 43 14.13 1.05 0.99
C PHE A 43 13.56 0.01 1.96
N HIS A 44 14.35 -0.41 2.93
CA HIS A 44 13.91 -1.27 4.03
C HIS A 44 14.70 -0.87 5.27
N ASP A 45 13.99 -0.61 6.35
CA ASP A 45 14.61 -0.22 7.62
C ASP A 45 13.71 -0.61 8.80
N SER A 46 14.34 -0.83 9.95
CA SER A 46 13.67 -1.07 11.22
C SER A 46 13.54 0.24 11.99
N TRP A 47 12.46 0.39 12.74
CA TRP A 47 12.21 1.56 13.56
C TRP A 47 11.81 1.20 14.98
N GLY A 48 12.07 2.11 15.93
CA GLY A 48 11.78 1.93 17.34
C GLY A 48 12.92 1.24 18.12
N PRO A 49 12.67 0.79 19.38
CA PRO A 49 11.39 0.94 20.08
C PRO A 49 11.08 2.40 20.48
N TYR A 50 9.84 2.80 20.29
CA TYR A 50 9.33 4.11 20.71
C TYR A 50 8.29 3.96 21.81
N PHE A 51 8.20 4.94 22.70
CA PHE A 51 7.43 4.80 23.93
C PHE A 51 6.40 5.92 24.10
N SER A 52 5.30 5.59 24.79
CA SER A 52 4.44 6.61 25.38
C SER A 52 5.21 7.41 26.45
N SER A 53 4.78 8.64 26.75
CA SER A 53 5.49 9.52 27.71
C SER A 53 5.64 8.93 29.11
N ASN A 54 4.85 7.93 29.48
CA ASN A 54 4.96 7.20 30.75
C ASN A 54 5.61 5.82 30.63
N HIS A 55 6.19 5.49 29.47
CA HIS A 55 6.87 4.22 29.17
C HIS A 55 6.01 2.95 29.41
N LYS A 56 4.68 3.06 29.35
CA LYS A 56 3.76 1.91 29.55
C LYS A 56 3.17 1.38 28.24
N SER A 57 3.51 1.97 27.12
CA SER A 57 3.23 1.48 25.77
C SER A 57 4.48 1.63 24.93
N GLU A 58 4.72 0.66 24.09
CA GLU A 58 5.91 0.55 23.23
C GLU A 58 5.50 0.08 21.85
N ALA A 59 6.09 0.67 20.82
CA ALA A 59 5.94 0.25 19.43
C ALA A 59 7.30 0.17 18.73
N GLU A 60 7.48 -0.87 17.95
CA GLU A 60 8.64 -1.14 17.09
C GLU A 60 8.19 -1.84 15.82
N GLY A 61 9.02 -1.82 14.79
CA GLY A 61 8.66 -2.50 13.55
C GLY A 61 9.62 -2.26 12.41
N GLU A 62 9.10 -2.48 11.19
CA GLU A 62 9.84 -2.36 9.95
C GLU A 62 9.02 -1.56 8.93
N VAL A 63 9.72 -0.90 8.02
CA VAL A 63 9.13 -0.25 6.87
C VAL A 63 9.82 -0.72 5.61
N THR A 64 9.03 -1.11 4.62
CA THR A 64 9.53 -1.56 3.31
C THR A 64 8.90 -0.69 2.23
N VAL A 65 9.72 -0.12 1.35
CA VAL A 65 9.27 0.66 0.20
C VAL A 65 9.80 0.02 -1.07
N HIS A 66 8.95 -0.16 -2.05
CA HIS A 66 9.32 -0.65 -3.37
C HIS A 66 9.23 0.47 -4.40
N LYS A 67 10.03 0.41 -5.45
CA LYS A 67 9.93 1.31 -6.59
C LYS A 67 9.35 0.56 -7.78
N LYS A 68 8.18 0.98 -8.25
CA LYS A 68 7.57 0.50 -9.48
C LYS A 68 7.70 1.55 -10.55
N SER A 69 8.23 1.17 -11.71
CA SER A 69 8.39 2.06 -12.87
C SER A 69 7.54 1.55 -14.01
N TYR A 70 6.76 2.44 -14.61
CA TYR A 70 5.91 2.09 -15.75
C TYR A 70 5.87 3.22 -16.78
N LYS A 71 5.60 2.85 -18.04
CA LYS A 71 5.41 3.83 -19.10
C LYS A 71 3.99 4.37 -19.06
N GLN A 72 3.85 5.68 -18.90
CA GLN A 72 2.57 6.38 -18.97
C GLN A 72 2.54 7.23 -20.24
N TRP A 73 1.45 7.18 -20.99
CA TRP A 73 1.27 8.02 -22.15
C TRP A 73 0.34 9.21 -21.81
N TYR A 74 0.55 10.33 -22.51
CA TYR A 74 -0.28 11.50 -22.43
C TYR A 74 -0.35 12.20 -23.77
N TRP A 75 -1.37 13.01 -23.97
CA TRP A 75 -1.50 13.81 -25.16
C TRP A 75 -0.75 15.12 -25.00
N LYS A 76 0.28 15.35 -25.83
CA LYS A 76 0.97 16.62 -25.91
C LYS A 76 0.41 17.43 -27.06
N LYS A 77 -0.10 18.63 -26.76
CA LYS A 77 -0.52 19.60 -27.79
C LYS A 77 0.73 20.24 -28.40
N TYR A 78 0.73 20.42 -29.70
CA TYR A 78 1.74 21.18 -30.43
C TYR A 78 1.08 21.88 -31.60
N TYR A 79 1.70 22.93 -32.13
CA TYR A 79 1.21 23.58 -33.32
C TYR A 79 2.17 23.37 -34.49
N LYS A 80 1.59 23.32 -35.70
CA LYS A 80 2.33 23.45 -36.95
C LYS A 80 1.90 24.74 -37.61
N VAL A 81 2.89 25.45 -38.15
CA VAL A 81 2.61 26.63 -38.99
C VAL A 81 2.51 26.15 -40.43
N VAL A 82 1.33 26.29 -41.01
CA VAL A 82 1.06 25.85 -42.37
C VAL A 82 0.62 27.05 -43.22
N LYS A 83 1.12 27.12 -44.43
CA LYS A 83 0.70 28.14 -45.40
C LYS A 83 -0.64 27.71 -46.00
N LYS A 84 -1.73 28.44 -45.72
CA LYS A 84 -3.03 28.25 -46.37
C LYS A 84 -3.22 29.27 -47.44
N CYS A 85 -3.53 28.80 -48.67
CA CYS A 85 -3.78 29.64 -49.81
C CYS A 85 -5.21 29.45 -50.30
N TRP A 86 -5.83 30.54 -50.77
CA TRP A 86 -7.15 30.56 -51.39
C TRP A 86 -7.16 31.57 -52.53
N TRP A 87 -8.06 31.38 -53.46
CA TRP A 87 -8.30 32.32 -54.55
C TRP A 87 -9.42 33.27 -54.17
N LYS A 88 -9.22 34.56 -54.41
CA LYS A 88 -10.25 35.60 -54.26
C LYS A 88 -10.04 36.63 -55.37
N ASP A 89 -11.11 36.98 -56.05
CA ASP A 89 -11.12 37.98 -57.15
C ASP A 89 -10.01 37.73 -58.19
N GLY A 90 -9.83 36.47 -58.64
CA GLY A 90 -8.81 36.06 -59.58
C GLY A 90 -7.36 36.09 -59.05
N LYS A 91 -7.13 36.44 -57.81
CA LYS A 91 -5.80 36.52 -57.20
C LYS A 91 -5.63 35.44 -56.10
N LYS A 92 -4.41 34.86 -56.05
CA LYS A 92 -4.05 33.88 -55.04
C LYS A 92 -3.60 34.60 -53.76
N HIS A 93 -4.32 34.38 -52.68
CA HIS A 93 -3.99 34.89 -51.36
C HIS A 93 -3.44 33.73 -50.50
N CYS A 94 -2.38 34.00 -49.73
CA CYS A 94 -1.80 33.00 -48.83
C CYS A 94 -1.51 33.63 -47.47
N LYS A 95 -1.80 32.88 -46.39
CA LYS A 95 -1.39 33.27 -45.04
C LYS A 95 -0.84 32.07 -44.27
N TRP A 96 0.03 32.35 -43.35
CA TRP A 96 0.53 31.36 -42.39
C TRP A 96 -0.48 31.25 -41.25
N VAL A 97 -0.89 30.00 -40.96
CA VAL A 97 -1.89 29.70 -39.93
C VAL A 97 -1.31 28.67 -38.96
N LYS A 98 -1.43 28.92 -37.68
CA LYS A 98 -1.13 27.94 -36.66
C LYS A 98 -2.25 26.91 -36.57
N THR A 99 -1.93 25.65 -36.82
CA THR A 99 -2.88 24.54 -36.70
C THR A 99 -2.45 23.70 -35.53
N TRP A 100 -3.34 23.50 -34.56
CA TRP A 100 -3.09 22.69 -33.37
C TRP A 100 -3.29 21.21 -33.65
N HIS A 101 -2.32 20.43 -33.19
CA HIS A 101 -2.30 18.97 -33.27
C HIS A 101 -2.06 18.38 -31.88
N LYS A 102 -2.43 17.11 -31.72
CA LYS A 102 -2.11 16.32 -30.53
C LYS A 102 -1.26 15.12 -30.97
N LYS A 103 -0.25 14.78 -30.19
CA LYS A 103 0.51 13.53 -30.36
C LYS A 103 0.58 12.77 -29.04
N LYS A 104 0.53 11.46 -29.10
CA LYS A 104 0.83 10.58 -27.96
C LYS A 104 2.30 10.68 -27.66
N VAL A 105 2.63 10.91 -26.38
CA VAL A 105 4.00 10.94 -25.86
C VAL A 105 4.06 10.06 -24.65
N TRP A 106 5.13 9.29 -24.52
CA TRP A 106 5.38 8.45 -23.38
C TRP A 106 6.31 9.16 -22.40
N LYS A 107 6.05 8.97 -21.11
CA LYS A 107 6.97 9.31 -20.03
C LYS A 107 7.08 8.14 -19.07
N TRP A 108 8.21 7.99 -18.43
CA TRP A 108 8.33 7.11 -17.28
C TRP A 108 7.60 7.76 -16.10
N ALA A 109 6.79 6.98 -15.43
CA ALA A 109 6.19 7.31 -14.15
C ALA A 109 6.71 6.30 -13.12
N HIS A 110 6.83 6.76 -11.89
CA HIS A 110 7.26 5.96 -10.76
C HIS A 110 6.17 5.99 -9.69
N GLU A 111 5.97 4.88 -9.02
CA GLU A 111 5.09 4.71 -7.87
C GLU A 111 5.92 4.05 -6.77
N TYR A 112 5.72 4.48 -5.55
CA TYR A 112 6.45 4.00 -4.39
C TYR A 112 5.48 3.34 -3.39
N PRO A 113 5.01 2.10 -3.67
CA PRO A 113 4.22 1.36 -2.71
C PRO A 113 5.06 1.03 -1.48
N PHE A 114 4.47 1.16 -0.31
CA PHE A 114 5.10 0.86 0.97
C PHE A 114 4.25 -0.05 1.83
N THR A 115 4.90 -0.75 2.75
CA THR A 115 4.30 -1.51 3.83
C THR A 115 5.00 -1.13 5.13
N VAL A 116 4.23 -0.92 6.17
CA VAL A 116 4.70 -0.72 7.54
C VAL A 116 4.16 -1.85 8.38
N ASP A 117 5.06 -2.60 8.97
CA ASP A 117 4.77 -3.64 9.95
C ASP A 117 5.14 -3.13 11.33
N SER A 118 4.28 -3.39 12.32
CA SER A 118 4.50 -2.94 13.69
C SER A 118 4.15 -3.99 14.72
N LYS A 119 4.82 -3.91 15.86
CA LYS A 119 4.55 -4.67 17.07
C LYS A 119 4.26 -3.69 18.19
N LEU A 120 3.01 -3.69 18.67
CA LEU A 120 2.54 -2.81 19.74
C LEU A 120 2.42 -3.59 21.06
N THR A 121 3.20 -3.18 22.05
CA THR A 121 3.26 -3.81 23.38
C THR A 121 2.59 -2.92 24.41
N ASN A 122 1.77 -3.52 25.26
CA ASN A 122 1.08 -2.86 26.37
C ASN A 122 1.62 -3.37 27.70
N HIS A 123 2.52 -2.61 28.32
CA HIS A 123 3.13 -2.97 29.60
C HIS A 123 2.21 -2.76 30.81
N LYS A 124 1.05 -2.12 30.64
CA LYS A 124 0.07 -1.90 31.70
C LYS A 124 -1.36 -2.10 31.17
N TRP A 125 -1.73 -3.32 30.94
CA TRP A 125 -3.02 -3.75 30.42
C TRP A 125 -4.13 -3.78 31.48
N TRP A 126 -3.78 -3.69 32.78
CA TRP A 126 -4.72 -3.64 33.90
C TRP A 126 -4.87 -2.23 34.46
N GLY A 127 -5.98 -1.94 35.12
CA GLY A 127 -6.21 -0.68 35.80
C GLY A 127 -7.44 0.09 35.29
N LYS A 128 -7.49 1.38 35.53
CA LYS A 128 -8.62 2.24 35.13
C LYS A 128 -8.81 2.19 33.61
N HIS A 129 -10.04 1.89 33.17
CA HIS A 129 -10.41 1.76 31.75
C HIS A 129 -9.94 2.91 30.84
N ARG A 130 -9.73 4.10 31.40
CA ARG A 130 -9.31 5.30 30.65
C ARG A 130 -7.95 5.15 29.95
N PHE A 131 -7.03 4.34 30.51
CA PHE A 131 -5.66 4.19 30.01
C PHE A 131 -5.21 2.72 29.98
N SER A 132 -6.14 1.81 29.77
CA SER A 132 -5.84 0.36 29.75
C SER A 132 -5.21 -0.11 28.44
N CYS A 133 -5.31 0.66 27.38
CA CYS A 133 -4.82 0.30 26.06
C CYS A 133 -3.57 1.09 25.66
N ALA A 134 -2.62 0.42 25.03
CA ALA A 134 -1.57 1.02 24.23
C ALA A 134 -2.13 1.44 22.88
N TRP A 135 -1.66 2.55 22.36
CA TRP A 135 -2.01 3.08 21.05
C TRP A 135 -0.76 3.48 20.29
N GLU A 136 -0.75 3.19 19.01
CA GLU A 136 0.18 3.77 18.05
C GLU A 136 -0.60 4.47 16.94
N THR A 137 -0.16 5.64 16.57
CA THR A 137 -0.78 6.43 15.50
C THR A 137 0.30 6.82 14.51
N PHE A 138 0.14 6.37 13.28
CA PHE A 138 1.00 6.74 12.16
C PHE A 138 0.42 7.97 11.47
N LYS A 139 1.29 8.93 11.17
CA LYS A 139 1.04 10.06 10.30
C LYS A 139 1.78 9.84 9.00
N VAL A 140 1.06 9.76 7.90
CA VAL A 140 1.62 9.60 6.55
C VAL A 140 1.40 10.89 5.80
N VAL A 141 2.48 11.46 5.26
CA VAL A 141 2.47 12.62 4.37
C VAL A 141 2.85 12.12 2.99
N ASN A 142 2.00 12.32 2.00
CA ASN A 142 2.23 11.94 0.63
C ASN A 142 2.99 13.02 -0.16
N PHE A 143 3.44 12.71 -1.39
CA PHE A 143 4.12 13.68 -2.28
C PHE A 143 3.26 14.87 -2.71
N ASP A 144 1.94 14.72 -2.69
CA ASP A 144 0.98 15.79 -2.95
C ASP A 144 0.67 16.63 -1.70
N ASP A 145 1.46 16.45 -0.63
CA ASP A 145 1.31 17.04 0.69
C ASP A 145 -0.02 16.69 1.41
N SER A 146 -0.79 15.75 0.87
CA SER A 146 -1.93 15.19 1.60
C SER A 146 -1.46 14.40 2.83
N VAL A 147 -2.21 14.50 3.93
CA VAL A 147 -1.88 13.85 5.20
C VAL A 147 -3.03 12.95 5.63
N TYR A 148 -2.70 11.74 6.03
CA TYR A 148 -3.68 10.86 6.69
C TYR A 148 -3.07 10.17 7.90
N TYR A 149 -3.95 9.66 8.76
CA TYR A 149 -3.56 8.98 9.99
C TYR A 149 -4.08 7.55 10.00
N LYS A 150 -3.26 6.64 10.52
CA LYS A 150 -3.62 5.24 10.76
C LYS A 150 -3.32 4.91 12.22
N SER A 151 -4.31 4.44 12.96
CA SER A 151 -4.13 4.12 14.38
C SER A 151 -4.44 2.66 14.66
N PHE A 152 -3.67 2.06 15.56
CA PHE A 152 -3.86 0.71 16.08
C PHE A 152 -3.81 0.73 17.59
N LYS A 153 -4.43 -0.29 18.21
CA LYS A 153 -4.52 -0.39 19.67
C LYS A 153 -4.27 -1.80 20.18
N ASN A 154 -3.62 -1.88 21.31
CA ASN A 154 -3.48 -3.12 22.06
C ASN A 154 -3.97 -2.94 23.50
N CYS A 155 -5.05 -3.61 23.86
CA CYS A 155 -5.62 -3.58 25.21
C CYS A 155 -5.31 -4.83 26.01
N ASP A 156 -4.54 -5.77 25.42
CA ASP A 156 -4.20 -7.05 26.00
C ASP A 156 -2.79 -7.07 26.60
N LYS A 157 -2.49 -8.13 27.35
CA LYS A 157 -1.17 -8.38 27.94
C LYS A 157 -0.12 -8.71 26.87
N HIS A 158 -0.53 -9.45 25.84
CA HIS A 158 0.37 -9.90 24.78
C HIS A 158 0.54 -8.82 23.72
N SER A 159 1.74 -8.73 23.14
CA SER A 159 1.99 -7.83 22.01
C SER A 159 1.08 -8.17 20.83
N LYS A 160 0.66 -7.16 20.09
CA LYS A 160 -0.09 -7.31 18.84
C LYS A 160 0.73 -6.82 17.67
N TYR A 161 0.58 -7.53 16.57
CA TYR A 161 1.23 -7.20 15.30
C TYR A 161 0.21 -6.58 14.36
N TYR A 162 0.60 -5.53 13.69
CA TYR A 162 -0.20 -4.80 12.73
C TYR A 162 0.59 -4.56 11.46
N SER A 163 -0.12 -4.49 10.36
CA SER A 163 0.45 -4.14 9.06
C SER A 163 -0.50 -3.20 8.33
N PHE A 164 0.06 -2.22 7.65
CA PHE A 164 -0.68 -1.43 6.69
C PHE A 164 0.20 -1.04 5.52
N SER A 165 -0.42 -0.81 4.39
CA SER A 165 0.26 -0.43 3.16
C SER A 165 -0.36 0.82 2.56
N GLY A 166 0.41 1.47 1.71
CA GLY A 166 0.00 2.64 0.96
C GLY A 166 0.95 2.86 -0.22
N LYS A 167 0.90 4.05 -0.77
CA LYS A 167 1.78 4.44 -1.87
C LYS A 167 2.16 5.90 -1.79
N ASP A 168 3.31 6.21 -2.39
CA ASP A 168 3.77 7.57 -2.61
C ASP A 168 3.91 8.41 -1.32
N ALA A 169 4.30 7.76 -0.21
CA ALA A 169 4.61 8.47 1.02
C ALA A 169 5.93 9.25 0.89
N LYS A 170 5.87 10.54 1.20
CA LYS A 170 7.02 11.44 1.38
C LYS A 170 7.66 11.23 2.74
N SER A 171 6.84 11.06 3.77
CA SER A 171 7.31 10.71 5.11
C SER A 171 6.26 9.96 5.91
N ILE A 172 6.72 9.12 6.83
CA ILE A 172 5.90 8.39 7.79
C ILE A 172 6.49 8.63 9.18
N SER A 173 5.64 9.03 10.11
CA SER A 173 6.01 9.20 11.52
C SER A 173 5.02 8.44 12.40
N VAL A 174 5.45 8.02 13.58
CA VAL A 174 4.61 7.33 14.56
C VAL A 174 4.60 8.06 15.89
N GLN A 175 3.49 8.04 16.58
CA GLN A 175 3.33 8.51 17.94
C GLN A 175 2.73 7.39 18.78
N VAL A 176 3.40 7.04 19.88
CA VAL A 176 2.91 6.05 20.84
C VAL A 176 2.22 6.74 21.99
N SER A 177 1.08 6.23 22.42
CA SER A 177 0.26 6.86 23.47
C SER A 177 -0.52 5.81 24.25
N ARG A 178 -1.34 6.28 25.18
CA ARG A 178 -2.28 5.45 25.92
C ARG A 178 -3.71 5.97 25.79
N GLY A 179 -4.66 5.06 25.89
CA GLY A 179 -6.06 5.40 25.80
C GLY A 179 -6.99 4.32 26.32
N ASN A 180 -8.24 4.47 26.01
CA ASN A 180 -9.28 3.47 26.26
C ASN A 180 -9.49 2.58 25.03
N HIS A 181 -10.56 1.80 25.01
CA HIS A 181 -10.92 0.92 23.86
C HIS A 181 -11.35 1.68 22.59
N HIS A 182 -11.60 2.99 22.68
CA HIS A 182 -12.17 3.77 21.58
C HIS A 182 -11.16 4.74 20.95
N GLU A 183 -10.35 5.40 21.81
CA GLU A 183 -9.44 6.47 21.36
C GLU A 183 -8.20 6.61 22.23
N PRO A 184 -7.09 7.12 21.70
CA PRO A 184 -5.95 7.57 22.50
C PRO A 184 -6.36 8.80 23.33
N LYS A 185 -6.04 8.79 24.63
CA LYS A 185 -6.51 9.85 25.57
C LYS A 185 -5.38 10.57 26.30
N GLY A 186 -4.15 10.07 26.26
CA GLY A 186 -3.06 10.72 26.98
C GLY A 186 -1.77 9.93 26.94
N TYR A 187 -0.80 10.42 27.70
CA TYR A 187 0.56 9.89 27.70
C TYR A 187 1.17 9.82 26.30
N PHE A 188 0.90 10.83 25.50
CA PHE A 188 1.43 10.97 24.16
C PHE A 188 2.95 11.08 24.23
N GLY A 189 3.66 10.18 23.52
CA GLY A 189 5.07 10.33 23.21
C GLY A 189 5.27 11.40 22.13
N GLY A 190 6.51 11.74 21.83
CA GLY A 190 6.83 12.57 20.68
C GLY A 190 6.52 11.85 19.35
N TRP A 191 6.30 12.60 18.28
CA TRP A 191 6.32 12.06 16.93
C TRP A 191 7.73 11.58 16.58
N GLN A 192 7.85 10.33 16.24
CA GLN A 192 9.11 9.66 15.90
C GLN A 192 9.14 9.34 14.42
N HIS A 193 10.34 9.39 13.85
CA HIS A 193 10.56 9.11 12.44
C HIS A 193 10.50 7.61 12.17
N VAL A 194 9.79 7.23 11.09
CA VAL A 194 9.73 5.87 10.56
C VAL A 194 10.36 5.82 9.16
N TYR A 195 10.01 6.79 8.31
CA TYR A 195 10.48 6.87 6.94
C TYR A 195 10.45 8.29 6.42
N SER A 196 11.46 8.68 5.64
CA SER A 196 11.40 9.84 4.74
C SER A 196 12.14 9.53 3.44
N GLN A 197 11.54 9.96 2.36
CA GLN A 197 12.25 9.97 1.09
C GLN A 197 13.17 11.19 1.07
N ALA A 198 14.47 10.95 0.89
CA ALA A 198 15.50 11.98 0.72
C ALA A 198 15.38 12.70 -0.64
#